data_a47b7491c9dfbe376e632238e0b49342
#
_entry.id   a47b7491c9dfbe376e632238e0b49342
#
_cell.length_a   1.000
_cell.length_b   1.000
_cell.length_c   1.000
_cell.angle_alpha   90.00
_cell.angle_beta   90.00
_cell.angle_gamma   90.00
#
_symmetry.space_group_name_H-M   'P 1'
#
loop_
_entity.id
_entity.type
_entity.pdbx_description
1 polymer ?
#
loop_
_entity_poly.entity_id
_entity_poly.type
_entity_poly.pdbx_seq_one_letter_code
_entity_poly.pdbx_strand_id
1 'polypeptide(L)' 'MTPFFVLIKAHLGRAYDVANALADAEIASEIYSTAGDYDLLVKFYVDRDSDIGHFVNEKVHAIPGIQDTKTIITFKAF' A
#
# COMPACT_ATOMS: atom_id res chain seq x y z
N MET A 1 -15.86 -5.73 -5.06
CA MET A 1 -14.41 -5.48 -4.93
C MET A 1 -13.95 -5.87 -3.54
N THR A 2 -12.72 -6.29 -3.43
CA THR A 2 -12.16 -6.77 -2.17
C THR A 2 -11.13 -5.78 -1.66
N PRO A 3 -11.29 -5.25 -0.43
CA PRO A 3 -10.30 -4.37 0.16
C PRO A 3 -9.16 -5.17 0.80
N PHE A 4 -7.99 -4.58 0.80
CA PHE A 4 -6.86 -5.05 1.61
C PHE A 4 -5.98 -3.86 1.96
N PHE A 5 -5.06 -4.05 2.88
CA PHE A 5 -4.21 -2.98 3.37
C PHE A 5 -2.75 -3.36 3.21
N VAL A 6 -1.92 -2.35 3.01
CA VAL A 6 -0.47 -2.52 3.00
C VAL A 6 0.15 -1.50 3.93
N LEU A 7 0.94 -1.98 4.87
CA LEU A 7 1.82 -1.14 5.67
C LEU A 7 3.11 -0.98 4.90
N ILE A 8 3.56 0.26 4.73
CA ILE A 8 4.74 0.58 3.92
C ILE A 8 5.79 1.25 4.79
N LYS A 9 7.02 0.72 4.72
CA LYS A 9 8.18 1.37 5.28
C LYS A 9 8.98 1.98 4.15
N ALA A 10 9.19 3.30 4.21
CA ALA A 10 9.96 4.02 3.23
C ALA A 10 11.42 4.15 3.69
N HIS A 11 12.33 4.36 2.75
CA HIS A 11 13.67 4.78 3.09
C HIS A 11 13.61 6.15 3.79
N LEU A 12 14.60 6.45 4.60
CA LEU A 12 14.61 7.69 5.39
C LEU A 12 14.39 8.91 4.49
N GLY A 13 13.45 9.76 4.91
CA GLY A 13 13.10 10.98 4.19
C GLY A 13 12.26 10.79 2.94
N ARG A 14 11.83 9.56 2.64
CA ARG A 14 11.12 9.27 1.39
C ARG A 14 9.63 8.97 1.58
N ALA A 15 9.10 9.03 2.81
CA ALA A 15 7.71 8.64 3.07
C ALA A 15 6.70 9.45 2.23
N TYR A 16 6.86 10.77 2.18
CA TYR A 16 5.93 11.61 1.42
C TYR A 16 6.12 11.46 -0.08
N ASP A 17 7.33 11.18 -0.55
CA ASP A 17 7.57 10.88 -1.97
C ASP A 17 6.83 9.61 -2.37
N VAL A 18 6.87 8.58 -1.52
CA VAL A 18 6.15 7.32 -1.75
C VAL A 18 4.64 7.56 -1.76
N ALA A 19 4.13 8.32 -0.78
CA ALA A 19 2.70 8.63 -0.71
C ALA A 19 2.24 9.39 -1.96
N ASN A 20 2.99 10.37 -2.40
CA ASN A 20 2.66 11.15 -3.59
C ASN A 20 2.69 10.28 -4.85
N ALA A 21 3.67 9.39 -4.98
CA ALA A 21 3.76 8.49 -6.11
C ALA A 21 2.58 7.51 -6.16
N LEU A 22 2.15 7.01 -5.00
CA LEU A 22 0.97 6.15 -4.90
C LEU A 22 -0.30 6.90 -5.32
N ALA A 23 -0.44 8.15 -4.86
CA ALA A 23 -1.59 8.99 -5.22
C ALA A 23 -1.60 9.28 -6.72
N ASP A 24 -0.45 9.61 -7.29
CA ASP A 24 -0.33 9.90 -8.72
C ASP A 24 -0.63 8.68 -9.59
N ALA A 25 -0.30 7.49 -9.12
CA ALA A 25 -0.57 6.25 -9.84
C ALA A 25 -2.05 5.87 -9.82
N GLU A 26 -2.86 6.50 -8.96
CA GLU A 26 -4.30 6.27 -8.85
C GLU A 26 -4.65 4.80 -8.56
N ILE A 27 -3.82 4.11 -7.80
CA ILE A 27 -4.04 2.70 -7.47
C ILE A 27 -4.57 2.51 -6.04
N ALA A 28 -4.39 3.50 -5.18
CA ALA A 28 -4.79 3.42 -3.77
C ALA A 28 -6.11 4.12 -3.54
N SER A 29 -6.92 3.54 -2.64
CA SER A 29 -8.18 4.16 -2.21
C SER A 29 -7.95 5.20 -1.12
N GLU A 30 -7.10 4.87 -0.14
CA GLU A 30 -6.79 5.75 1.00
C GLU A 30 -5.32 5.59 1.35
N ILE A 31 -4.68 6.68 1.71
CA ILE A 31 -3.27 6.72 2.09
C ILE A 31 -3.17 7.53 3.37
N TYR A 32 -2.62 6.92 4.42
CA TYR A 32 -2.42 7.58 5.71
C TYR A 32 -0.96 7.49 6.10
N SER A 33 -0.43 8.57 6.67
CA SER A 33 0.87 8.52 7.32
C SER A 33 0.69 7.97 8.74
N THR A 34 1.65 7.18 9.19
CA THR A 34 1.59 6.52 10.50
C THR A 34 2.89 6.72 11.27
N ALA A 35 2.83 6.50 12.57
CA ALA A 35 4.00 6.45 13.43
C ALA A 35 4.33 4.98 13.74
N GLY A 36 5.54 4.73 14.20
CA GLY A 36 5.99 3.39 14.58
C GLY A 36 6.86 2.75 13.51
N ASP A 37 6.75 1.44 13.35
CA ASP A 37 7.63 0.67 12.49
C ASP A 37 7.41 0.93 11.00
N TYR A 38 6.22 1.37 10.62
CA TYR A 38 5.86 1.67 9.24
C TYR A 38 5.48 3.13 9.11
N ASP A 39 5.70 3.68 7.92
CA ASP A 39 5.47 5.10 7.64
C ASP A 39 4.11 5.39 7.04
N LEU A 40 3.53 4.43 6.32
CA LEU A 40 2.25 4.61 5.64
C LEU A 40 1.36 3.40 5.87
N LEU A 41 0.05 3.67 5.96
CA LEU A 41 -1.01 2.66 5.90
C LEU A 41 -1.85 2.98 4.67
N VAL A 42 -1.94 2.03 3.76
CA VAL A 42 -2.59 2.24 2.47
C VAL A 42 -3.68 1.21 2.25
N LYS A 43 -4.84 1.67 1.80
CA LYS A 43 -5.97 0.80 1.47
C LYS A 43 -6.11 0.69 -0.04
N PHE A 44 -6.24 -0.54 -0.52
CA PHE A 44 -6.45 -0.85 -1.93
C PHE A 44 -7.74 -1.64 -2.11
N TYR A 45 -8.30 -1.55 -3.30
CA TYR A 45 -9.38 -2.44 -3.73
C TYR A 45 -8.94 -3.16 -5.00
N VAL A 46 -9.25 -4.45 -5.05
CA VAL A 46 -9.02 -5.28 -6.24
C VAL A 46 -10.28 -6.06 -6.54
N ASP A 47 -10.38 -6.57 -7.75
CA ASP A 47 -11.49 -7.45 -8.13
C ASP A 47 -11.44 -8.73 -7.28
N ARG A 48 -12.61 -9.34 -7.09
CA ARG A 48 -12.76 -10.52 -6.24
C ARG A 48 -11.76 -11.63 -6.56
N ASP A 49 -11.50 -11.85 -7.84
CA ASP A 49 -10.66 -12.95 -8.32
C ASP A 49 -9.20 -12.53 -8.54
N SER A 50 -8.84 -11.30 -8.18
CA SER A 50 -7.48 -10.81 -8.36
C SER A 50 -6.51 -11.46 -7.39
N ASP A 51 -5.28 -11.67 -7.87
CA ASP A 51 -4.17 -12.12 -7.04
C ASP A 51 -3.57 -10.91 -6.33
N ILE A 52 -3.83 -10.79 -5.03
CA ILE A 52 -3.36 -9.66 -4.22
C ILE A 52 -1.84 -9.60 -4.19
N GLY A 53 -1.18 -10.76 -4.03
CA GLY A 53 0.28 -10.79 -4.02
C GLY A 53 0.88 -10.28 -5.32
N HIS A 54 0.29 -10.64 -6.45
CA HIS A 54 0.72 -10.17 -7.76
C HIS A 54 0.52 -8.65 -7.90
N PHE A 55 -0.65 -8.16 -7.47
CA PHE A 55 -0.93 -6.72 -7.49
C PHE A 55 0.11 -5.95 -6.67
N VAL A 56 0.40 -6.41 -5.45
CA VAL A 56 1.37 -5.74 -4.57
C VAL A 56 2.74 -5.74 -5.23
N ASN A 57 3.15 -6.88 -5.77
CA ASN A 57 4.46 -7.02 -6.39
C ASN A 57 4.61 -6.14 -7.63
N GLU A 58 3.60 -6.06 -8.48
CA GLU A 58 3.68 -5.30 -9.73
C GLU A 58 3.41 -3.81 -9.55
N LYS A 59 2.44 -3.45 -8.71
CA LYS A 59 1.95 -2.07 -8.61
C LYS A 59 2.56 -1.32 -7.43
N VAL A 60 2.66 -1.97 -6.28
CA VAL A 60 3.16 -1.31 -5.08
C VAL A 60 4.68 -1.32 -5.02
N HIS A 61 5.29 -2.46 -5.25
CA HIS A 61 6.75 -2.58 -5.20
C HIS A 61 7.46 -1.88 -6.34
N ALA A 62 6.72 -1.44 -7.36
CA ALA A 62 7.28 -0.61 -8.43
C ALA A 62 7.49 0.85 -8.01
N ILE A 63 6.88 1.28 -6.91
CA ILE A 63 7.03 2.65 -6.41
C ILE A 63 8.42 2.82 -5.81
N PRO A 64 9.20 3.81 -6.27
CA PRO A 64 10.54 4.03 -5.72
C PRO A 64 10.48 4.59 -4.29
N GLY A 65 11.47 4.26 -3.49
CA GLY A 65 11.59 4.74 -2.12
C GLY A 65 11.03 3.80 -1.07
N ILE A 66 10.42 2.70 -1.46
CA ILE A 66 9.90 1.70 -0.52
C ILE A 66 11.03 0.79 -0.07
N GLN A 67 11.15 0.63 1.25
CA GLN A 67 12.13 -0.26 1.85
C GLN A 67 11.53 -1.63 2.16
N ASP A 68 10.29 -1.65 2.69
CA ASP A 68 9.63 -2.87 3.11
C ASP A 68 8.12 -2.67 3.11
N THR A 69 7.37 -3.76 2.96
CA THR A 69 5.91 -3.74 3.00
C THR A 69 5.39 -4.92 3.80
N LYS A 70 4.21 -4.73 4.39
CA LYS A 70 3.47 -5.80 5.05
C LYS A 70 2.03 -5.74 4.57
N THR A 71 1.59 -6.76 3.84
CA THR A 71 0.22 -6.83 3.33
C THR A 71 -0.69 -7.44 4.39
N ILE A 72 -1.82 -6.78 4.63
CA ILE A 72 -2.85 -7.24 5.57
C ILE A 72 -4.09 -7.57 4.77
N ILE A 73 -4.46 -8.84 4.77
CA ILE A 73 -5.68 -9.31 4.12
C ILE A 73 -6.77 -9.37 5.18
N THR A 74 -7.89 -8.71 4.90
CA THR A 74 -9.03 -8.69 5.81
C THR A 74 -10.09 -9.67 5.34
N PHE A 75 -10.86 -10.23 6.28
CA PHE A 75 -11.89 -11.20 5.95
C PHE A 75 -13.28 -10.60 5.98
N LYS A 76 -13.58 -9.76 6.96
CA LYS A 76 -14.92 -9.22 7.15
C LYS A 76 -14.88 -7.88 7.86
N ALA A 77 -15.67 -6.95 7.36
CA ALA A 77 -15.94 -5.69 8.06
C ALA A 77 -17.14 -5.88 9.00
N PHE A 78 -17.03 -5.39 10.19
CA PHE A 78 -18.12 -5.45 11.18
C PHE A 78 -18.80 -4.10 11.35
#